data_2bbe01154aef45c37472b8ff2bb64d26
#
_entry.id   2bbe01154aef45c37472b8ff2bb64d26
#
_cell.length_a   1.000
_cell.length_b   1.000
_cell.length_c   1.000
_cell.angle_alpha   90.00
_cell.angle_beta   90.00
_cell.angle_gamma   90.00
#
_symmetry.space_group_name_H-M   'P 1'
#
loop_
_entity.id
_entity.type
_entity.pdbx_description
1 polymer ?
#
loop_
_entity_poly.entity_id
_entity_poly.type
_entity_poly.pdbx_seq_one_letter_code
_entity_poly.pdbx_strand_id
1 'polypeptide(L)'
;MKDNKMQITKNKSLSKVDEMFYELKNKKKLALMPFIMAGDPNIEITSDILLNLQENGADLIELGIPYSDPLADGPVIQVAASRALKSGTSLRKVIKLLESLKGKLNIPIILFSYLNPLLCFGF
;
A
#
# COMPACT_ATOMS: atom_id res chain seq x y z
N MET A 1 -29.80 -8.89 -24.31
CA MET A 1 -28.81 -8.54 -23.26
C MET A 1 -27.50 -8.23 -23.95
N LYS A 2 -27.14 -6.95 -24.01
CA LYS A 2 -25.91 -6.52 -24.68
C LYS A 2 -24.75 -6.69 -23.68
N ASP A 3 -23.82 -7.57 -24.02
CA ASP A 3 -22.54 -7.71 -23.34
C ASP A 3 -21.81 -6.36 -23.34
N ASN A 4 -21.78 -5.69 -22.21
CA ASN A 4 -20.96 -4.51 -22.01
C ASN A 4 -19.50 -4.98 -21.85
N LYS A 5 -18.89 -5.42 -22.96
CA LYS A 5 -17.45 -5.58 -23.03
C LYS A 5 -16.84 -4.19 -22.89
N MET A 6 -16.37 -3.91 -21.70
CA MET A 6 -15.54 -2.77 -21.42
C MET A 6 -14.34 -2.84 -22.38
N GLN A 7 -14.41 -2.07 -23.48
CA GLN A 7 -13.29 -1.92 -24.39
C GLN A 7 -12.20 -1.16 -23.63
N ILE A 8 -11.25 -1.91 -23.08
CA ILE A 8 -10.00 -1.35 -22.59
C ILE A 8 -9.30 -0.82 -23.84
N THR A 9 -9.27 0.49 -23.98
CA THR A 9 -8.54 1.18 -25.04
C THR A 9 -7.08 0.74 -25.01
N LYS A 10 -6.63 0.19 -26.11
CA LYS A 10 -5.33 -0.44 -26.39
C LYS A 10 -4.11 0.49 -26.30
N ASN A 11 -3.97 1.37 -25.31
CA ASN A 11 -2.75 2.22 -25.19
C ASN A 11 -2.42 2.72 -23.76
N LYS A 12 -2.84 2.01 -22.71
CA LYS A 12 -2.34 2.28 -21.37
C LYS A 12 -1.70 1.00 -20.86
N SER A 13 -0.42 1.02 -20.53
CA SER A 13 0.21 -0.09 -19.81
C SER A 13 -0.58 -0.30 -18.50
N LEU A 14 -1.12 -1.50 -18.32
CA LEU A 14 -1.83 -1.87 -17.09
C LEU A 14 -0.90 -1.67 -15.90
N SER A 15 -1.42 -1.12 -14.81
CA SER A 15 -0.69 -1.11 -13.55
C SER A 15 -0.63 -2.52 -12.97
N LYS A 16 0.34 -2.78 -12.08
CA LYS A 16 0.42 -4.06 -11.36
C LYS A 16 -0.87 -4.38 -10.59
N VAL A 17 -1.57 -3.35 -10.12
CA VAL A 17 -2.87 -3.49 -9.45
C VAL A 17 -3.94 -3.98 -10.42
N ASP A 18 -4.01 -3.41 -11.63
CA ASP A 18 -4.95 -3.83 -12.65
C ASP A 18 -4.70 -5.29 -13.07
N GLU A 19 -3.43 -5.65 -13.28
CA GLU A 19 -3.02 -7.02 -13.63
C GLU A 19 -3.46 -8.01 -12.55
N MET A 20 -3.21 -7.70 -11.28
CA MET A 20 -3.60 -8.54 -10.13
C MET A 20 -5.11 -8.73 -10.07
N PHE A 21 -5.91 -7.67 -10.19
CA PHE A 21 -7.38 -7.80 -10.17
C PHE A 21 -7.91 -8.57 -11.38
N TYR A 22 -7.29 -8.41 -12.54
CA TYR A 22 -7.65 -9.19 -13.73
C TYR A 22 -7.42 -10.69 -13.52
N GLU A 23 -6.26 -11.08 -12.95
CA GLU A 23 -5.95 -12.48 -12.64
C GLU A 23 -6.92 -13.08 -11.62
N LEU A 24 -7.21 -12.34 -10.52
CA LEU A 24 -8.15 -12.79 -9.50
C LEU A 24 -9.56 -12.97 -10.05
N LYS A 25 -10.01 -12.05 -10.91
CA LYS A 25 -11.31 -12.16 -11.59
C LYS A 25 -11.39 -13.42 -12.45
N ASN A 26 -10.34 -13.73 -13.21
CA ASN A 26 -10.29 -14.94 -14.03
C ASN A 26 -10.32 -16.22 -13.18
N LYS A 27 -9.71 -16.19 -11.99
CA LYS A 27 -9.71 -17.27 -11.01
C LYS A 27 -10.98 -17.30 -10.15
N LYS A 28 -11.91 -16.34 -10.31
CA LYS A 28 -13.10 -16.16 -9.47
C LYS A 28 -12.78 -16.07 -7.98
N LYS A 29 -11.70 -15.36 -7.64
CA LYS A 29 -11.22 -15.15 -6.28
C LYS A 29 -11.39 -13.70 -5.87
N LEU A 30 -11.63 -13.48 -4.57
CA LEU A 30 -11.60 -12.16 -3.95
C LEU A 30 -10.15 -11.77 -3.63
N ALA A 31 -9.86 -10.46 -3.67
CA ALA A 31 -8.58 -9.93 -3.25
C ALA A 31 -8.50 -9.85 -1.72
N LEU A 32 -7.38 -10.31 -1.15
CA LEU A 32 -7.01 -10.06 0.24
C LEU A 32 -6.09 -8.84 0.27
N MET A 33 -6.59 -7.73 0.83
CA MET A 33 -5.91 -6.44 0.89
C MET A 33 -5.80 -5.95 2.34
N PRO A 34 -4.78 -6.35 3.11
CA PRO A 34 -4.55 -5.83 4.44
C PRO A 34 -4.04 -4.37 4.40
N PHE A 35 -4.42 -3.59 5.42
CA PHE A 35 -3.87 -2.28 5.71
C PHE A 35 -2.88 -2.38 6.87
N ILE A 36 -1.72 -1.74 6.74
CA ILE A 36 -0.78 -1.52 7.84
C ILE A 36 -0.27 -0.09 7.84
N MET A 37 0.09 0.44 9.02
CA MET A 37 0.75 1.74 9.15
C MET A 37 2.27 1.56 9.03
N ALA A 38 2.89 2.21 8.05
CA ALA A 38 4.34 2.18 7.90
C ALA A 38 5.03 2.80 9.12
N GLY A 39 6.00 2.08 9.68
CA GLY A 39 6.77 2.52 10.83
C GLY A 39 6.12 2.22 12.19
N ASP A 40 5.03 1.49 12.22
CA ASP A 40 4.40 1.04 13.47
C ASP A 40 4.72 -0.44 13.73
N PRO A 41 5.47 -0.78 14.78
CA PRO A 41 6.12 0.11 15.76
C PRO A 41 7.41 0.78 15.26
N ASN A 42 8.02 0.29 14.18
CA ASN A 42 9.21 0.85 13.54
C ASN A 42 9.35 0.36 12.09
N ILE A 43 10.31 0.91 11.34
CA ILE A 43 10.53 0.61 9.92
C ILE A 43 11.00 -0.83 9.69
N GLU A 44 11.85 -1.35 10.57
CA GLU A 44 12.42 -2.70 10.44
C GLU A 44 11.33 -3.75 10.56
N ILE A 45 10.44 -3.63 11.54
CA ILE A 45 9.28 -4.52 11.72
C ILE A 45 8.28 -4.34 10.57
N THR A 46 8.09 -3.15 10.05
CA THR A 46 7.26 -2.93 8.85
C THR A 46 7.77 -3.76 7.68
N SER A 47 9.08 -3.81 7.46
CA SER A 47 9.70 -4.67 6.44
C SER A 47 9.30 -6.13 6.60
N ASP A 48 9.45 -6.66 7.81
CA ASP A 48 9.12 -8.05 8.12
C ASP A 48 7.63 -8.33 7.92
N ILE A 49 6.76 -7.42 8.35
CA ILE A 49 5.31 -7.56 8.17
C ILE A 49 4.95 -7.61 6.68
N LEU A 50 5.50 -6.72 5.86
CA LEU A 50 5.23 -6.69 4.42
C LEU A 50 5.57 -8.03 3.75
N LEU A 51 6.74 -8.59 4.04
CA LEU A 51 7.17 -9.87 3.50
C LEU A 51 6.30 -11.03 4.02
N ASN A 52 5.99 -11.04 5.32
CA ASN A 52 5.12 -12.05 5.91
C ASN A 52 3.69 -12.02 5.34
N LEU A 53 3.12 -10.85 5.11
CA LEU A 53 1.80 -10.72 4.50
C LEU A 53 1.79 -11.30 3.07
N GLN A 54 2.82 -11.01 2.28
CA GLN A 54 2.98 -11.59 0.96
C GLN A 54 3.06 -13.12 1.02
N GLU A 55 3.90 -13.67 1.88
CA GLU A 55 4.09 -15.12 2.05
C GLU A 55 2.81 -15.83 2.51
N ASN A 56 1.95 -15.13 3.24
CA ASN A 56 0.68 -15.68 3.76
C ASN A 56 -0.53 -15.34 2.90
N GLY A 57 -0.33 -14.91 1.66
CA GLY A 57 -1.38 -14.86 0.64
C GLY A 57 -2.07 -13.52 0.47
N ALA A 58 -1.52 -12.42 0.98
CA ALA A 58 -1.99 -11.09 0.60
C ALA A 58 -1.79 -10.87 -0.91
N ASP A 59 -2.81 -10.37 -1.58
CA ASP A 59 -2.76 -10.08 -3.01
C ASP A 59 -2.21 -8.69 -3.30
N LEU A 60 -2.44 -7.75 -2.39
CA LEU A 60 -1.86 -6.41 -2.37
C LEU A 60 -1.89 -5.89 -0.94
N ILE A 61 -1.18 -4.79 -0.67
CA ILE A 61 -1.15 -4.19 0.67
C ILE A 61 -1.42 -2.69 0.54
N GLU A 62 -2.30 -2.16 1.38
CA GLU A 62 -2.40 -0.72 1.64
C GLU A 62 -1.41 -0.34 2.74
N LEU A 63 -0.46 0.49 2.40
CA LEU A 63 0.58 0.97 3.30
C LEU A 63 0.30 2.42 3.69
N GLY A 64 -0.14 2.63 4.93
CA GLY A 64 -0.40 3.95 5.47
C GLY A 64 0.88 4.74 5.71
N ILE A 65 0.87 6.01 5.30
CA ILE A 65 1.94 6.96 5.60
C ILE A 65 1.52 7.77 6.82
N PRO A 66 2.30 7.74 7.92
CA PRO A 66 1.92 8.46 9.13
C PRO A 66 1.95 9.98 8.90
N TYR A 67 0.92 10.66 9.41
CA TYR A 67 0.77 12.09 9.35
C TYR A 67 0.37 12.65 10.71
N SER A 68 0.87 13.83 11.06
CA SER A 68 0.70 14.43 12.39
C SER A 68 -0.70 15.02 12.64
N ASP A 69 -1.48 15.24 11.58
CA ASP A 69 -2.83 15.81 11.65
C ASP A 69 -3.86 14.92 10.92
N PRO A 70 -4.11 13.70 11.44
CA PRO A 70 -4.89 12.65 10.76
C PRO A 70 -6.41 12.84 10.94
N LEU A 71 -6.97 13.95 10.49
CA LEU A 71 -8.36 14.38 10.72
C LEU A 71 -9.41 13.39 10.19
N ALA A 72 -9.10 12.64 9.13
CA ALA A 72 -10.02 11.69 8.50
C ALA A 72 -9.93 10.28 9.09
N ASP A 73 -8.94 10.00 9.96
CA ASP A 73 -8.72 8.68 10.51
C ASP A 73 -9.47 8.45 11.81
N GLY A 74 -9.88 7.19 12.05
CA GLY A 74 -10.41 6.77 13.33
C GLY A 74 -9.32 6.58 14.40
N PRO A 75 -9.73 6.31 15.67
CA PRO A 75 -8.80 6.27 16.80
C PRO A 75 -7.66 5.25 16.65
N VAL A 76 -7.94 4.08 16.10
CA VAL A 76 -6.96 3.00 15.93
C VAL A 76 -5.85 3.43 14.97
N ILE A 77 -6.21 3.98 13.83
CA ILE A 77 -5.25 4.44 12.82
C ILE A 77 -4.48 5.68 13.32
N GLN A 78 -5.14 6.60 14.02
CA GLN A 78 -4.47 7.75 14.65
C GLN A 78 -3.40 7.32 15.65
N VAL A 79 -3.69 6.33 16.50
CA VAL A 79 -2.72 5.81 17.47
C VAL A 79 -1.56 5.10 16.77
N ALA A 80 -1.83 4.32 15.73
CA ALA A 80 -0.78 3.69 14.92
C ALA A 80 0.12 4.73 14.26
N ALA A 81 -0.45 5.78 13.66
CA ALA A 81 0.30 6.90 13.08
C ALA A 81 1.16 7.61 14.13
N SER A 82 0.65 7.84 15.33
CA SER A 82 1.39 8.44 16.44
C SER A 82 2.61 7.60 16.83
N ARG A 83 2.47 6.27 16.94
CA ARG A 83 3.60 5.38 17.22
C ARG A 83 4.64 5.42 16.12
N ALA A 84 4.20 5.38 14.86
CA ALA A 84 5.07 5.46 13.70
C ALA A 84 5.87 6.77 13.65
N LEU A 85 5.23 7.91 13.91
CA LEU A 85 5.90 9.22 13.96
C LEU A 85 6.92 9.29 15.12
N LYS A 86 6.57 8.75 16.28
CA LYS A 86 7.50 8.66 17.44
C LYS A 86 8.74 7.82 17.12
N SER A 87 8.61 6.80 16.29
CA SER A 87 9.75 5.99 15.82
C SER A 87 10.59 6.72 14.76
N GLY A 88 10.21 7.91 14.36
CA GLY A 88 10.93 8.72 13.37
C GLY A 88 10.61 8.37 11.91
N THR A 89 9.46 7.76 11.66
CA THR A 89 9.02 7.41 10.30
C THR A 89 8.62 8.64 9.50
N SER A 90 9.03 8.68 8.24
CA SER A 90 8.65 9.70 7.26
C SER A 90 8.40 9.05 5.91
N LEU A 91 7.70 9.74 5.01
CA LEU A 91 7.47 9.25 3.64
C LEU A 91 8.80 8.88 2.95
N ARG A 92 9.85 9.68 3.12
CA ARG A 92 11.18 9.39 2.57
C ARG A 92 11.75 8.06 3.06
N LYS A 93 11.61 7.75 4.34
CA LYS A 93 12.04 6.46 4.92
C LYS A 93 11.21 5.30 4.38
N VAL A 94 9.90 5.50 4.21
CA VAL A 94 9.02 4.48 3.62
C VAL A 94 9.41 4.18 2.18
N ILE A 95 9.66 5.20 1.36
CA ILE A 95 10.11 5.00 -0.03
C ILE A 95 11.43 4.23 -0.06
N LYS A 96 12.41 4.62 0.78
CA LYS A 96 13.69 3.89 0.88
C LYS A 96 13.50 2.43 1.31
N LEU A 97 12.58 2.17 2.23
CA LEU A 97 12.23 0.80 2.62
C LEU A 97 11.72 0.01 1.41
N LEU A 98 10.74 0.54 0.68
CA LEU A 98 10.18 -0.12 -0.49
C LEU A 98 11.24 -0.35 -1.59
N GLU A 99 12.14 0.60 -1.79
CA GLU A 99 13.28 0.43 -2.70
C GLU A 99 14.20 -0.73 -2.27
N SER A 100 14.46 -0.87 -0.96
CA SER A 100 15.29 -1.95 -0.41
C SER A 100 14.64 -3.34 -0.54
N LEU A 101 13.31 -3.39 -0.64
CA LEU A 101 12.55 -4.62 -0.81
C LEU A 101 12.30 -4.99 -2.27
N LYS A 102 12.85 -4.22 -3.20
CA LYS A 102 12.72 -4.48 -4.64
C LYS A 102 13.29 -5.87 -4.99
N GLY A 103 12.50 -6.68 -5.68
CA GLY A 103 12.84 -8.07 -5.99
C GLY A 103 12.46 -9.09 -4.91
N LYS A 104 12.18 -8.66 -3.67
CA LYS A 104 11.68 -9.52 -2.59
C LYS A 104 10.19 -9.36 -2.38
N LEU A 105 9.70 -8.11 -2.40
CA LEU A 105 8.29 -7.77 -2.32
C LEU A 105 7.74 -7.60 -3.74
N ASN A 106 6.89 -8.53 -4.16
CA ASN A 106 6.43 -8.64 -5.55
C ASN A 106 4.95 -8.31 -5.73
N ILE A 107 4.16 -8.32 -4.65
CA ILE A 107 2.75 -7.90 -4.70
C ILE A 107 2.64 -6.37 -4.77
N PRO A 108 1.55 -5.83 -5.36
CA PRO A 108 1.33 -4.39 -5.42
C PRO A 108 1.24 -3.76 -4.04
N ILE A 109 1.81 -2.57 -3.88
CA ILE A 109 1.68 -1.74 -2.69
C ILE A 109 0.95 -0.46 -3.09
N ILE A 110 -0.11 -0.15 -2.36
CA ILE A 110 -0.84 1.12 -2.48
C ILE A 110 -0.44 2.00 -1.31
N LEU A 111 0.15 3.15 -1.58
CA LEU A 111 0.43 4.14 -0.54
C LEU A 111 -0.86 4.88 -0.18
N PHE A 112 -1.24 4.80 1.06
CA PHE A 112 -2.40 5.51 1.61
C PHE A 112 -1.92 6.70 2.44
N SER A 113 -2.14 7.91 1.92
CA SER A 113 -1.56 9.12 2.49
C SER A 113 -2.51 10.32 2.41
N TYR A 114 -2.34 11.27 3.34
CA TYR A 114 -2.84 12.63 3.13
C TYR A 114 -2.04 13.33 2.02
N LEU A 115 -2.61 14.36 1.44
CA LEU A 115 -1.97 15.10 0.36
C LEU A 115 -0.70 15.85 0.81
N ASN A 116 -0.72 16.39 2.03
CA ASN A 116 0.39 17.22 2.54
C ASN A 116 1.75 16.50 2.54
N PRO A 117 1.89 15.26 3.05
CA PRO A 117 3.15 14.53 2.96
C PRO A 117 3.65 14.34 1.53
N LEU A 118 2.74 14.12 0.58
CA LEU A 118 3.10 13.96 -0.83
C LEU A 118 3.63 15.25 -1.44
N LEU A 119 2.96 16.38 -1.18
CA LEU A 119 3.39 17.69 -1.67
C LEU A 119 4.74 18.10 -1.07
N CYS A 120 4.95 17.83 0.24
CA CYS A 120 6.23 18.10 0.89
C CYS A 120 7.36 17.22 0.36
N PHE A 121 7.06 16.04 -0.13
CA PHE A 121 8.05 15.16 -0.75
C PHE A 121 8.45 15.62 -2.15
N GLY A 122 7.56 16.33 -2.86
CA GLY A 122 7.80 16.85 -4.20
C GLY A 122 7.03 16.15 -5.32
N PHE A 123 5.95 15.52 -4.97
CA PHE A 123 5.01 14.97 -5.97
C PHE A 123 4.11 16.07 -6.57
#